data_1b9d56d9df8975042df3d28f834afbdb
#
_entry.id   1b9d56d9df8975042df3d28f834afbdb
#
_cell.length_a   1.000
_cell.length_b   1.000
_cell.length_c   1.000
_cell.angle_alpha   90.00
_cell.angle_beta   90.00
_cell.angle_gamma   90.00
#
_symmetry.space_group_name_H-M   'P 1'
#
loop_
_entity.id
_entity.type
_entity.pdbx_description
1 polymer ?
#
loop_
_entity_poly.entity_id
_entity_poly.type
_entity_poly.pdbx_seq_one_letter_code
_entity_poly.pdbx_strand_id
1 'polypeptide(L)'
;EIPESATIGKQASETLKGKRIAHVIESNSPHRFTFYNGDPAEYSNRLVGRTVLGAQGYGAFVDILMDADTHLLIGDGTNMRYYTSAEKAPKKYQLMIVFEDDSFLAFTVSMYGSIYAFKGEFYNPYYQGSIHKLCPLDERFDKAYFISLIRNLKKDISAKALLATEQRIPGLGNGVCQDILFNARISPKRKISTLSEEDIDSLFNTVKSTLEEMTCRGGRDTEKDLYGALGNYRTILSKNTYHDPCPVCGERIQKEAYLGGSIYYCPHCQRER
;
A
#
# COMPACT_ATOMS: atom_id res chain seq x y z
N GLU A 1 -0.22 0.43 -1.34
CA GLU A 1 1.09 -0.21 -1.10
C GLU A 1 1.91 0.64 -0.13
N ILE A 2 3.17 0.27 0.19
CA ILE A 2 4.00 0.93 1.22
C ILE A 2 4.09 2.45 1.04
N PRO A 3 4.42 3.02 -0.15
CA PRO A 3 4.58 4.47 -0.28
C PRO A 3 3.28 5.23 -0.01
N GLU A 4 2.17 4.71 -0.49
CA GLU A 4 0.86 5.34 -0.34
C GLU A 4 0.36 5.25 1.10
N SER A 5 0.50 4.09 1.75
CA SER A 5 0.09 3.94 3.14
C SER A 5 0.91 4.81 4.08
N ALA A 6 2.22 4.92 3.86
CA ALA A 6 3.09 5.80 4.63
C ALA A 6 2.71 7.29 4.43
N THR A 7 2.47 7.70 3.18
CA THR A 7 2.06 9.07 2.84
C THR A 7 0.70 9.41 3.45
N ILE A 8 -0.31 8.55 3.22
CA ILE A 8 -1.68 8.77 3.73
C ILE A 8 -1.70 8.73 5.26
N GLY A 9 -0.94 7.80 5.88
CA GLY A 9 -0.82 7.71 7.34
C GLY A 9 -0.26 8.99 7.95
N LYS A 10 0.81 9.55 7.36
CA LYS A 10 1.37 10.83 7.78
C LYS A 10 0.37 11.97 7.62
N GLN A 11 -0.24 12.12 6.44
CA GLN A 11 -1.25 13.15 6.17
C GLN A 11 -2.45 13.02 7.09
N ALA A 12 -2.94 11.81 7.35
CA ALA A 12 -4.05 11.57 8.27
C ALA A 12 -3.66 11.93 9.71
N SER A 13 -2.44 11.62 10.15
CA SER A 13 -1.97 12.00 11.48
C SER A 13 -1.92 13.53 11.66
N GLU A 14 -1.39 14.24 10.66
CA GLU A 14 -1.30 15.71 10.68
C GLU A 14 -2.69 16.39 10.63
N THR A 15 -3.62 15.84 9.83
CA THR A 15 -4.93 16.46 9.56
C THR A 15 -5.98 16.12 10.60
N LEU A 16 -5.96 14.88 11.11
CA LEU A 16 -7.05 14.34 11.93
C LEU A 16 -6.77 14.39 13.43
N LYS A 17 -5.50 14.53 13.85
CA LYS A 17 -5.15 14.55 15.27
C LYS A 17 -5.94 15.62 16.03
N GLY A 18 -6.60 15.18 17.10
CA GLY A 18 -7.45 16.03 17.95
C GLY A 18 -8.88 16.17 17.45
N LYS A 19 -9.21 15.71 16.23
CA LYS A 19 -10.60 15.72 15.75
C LYS A 19 -11.42 14.65 16.47
N ARG A 20 -12.66 15.02 16.82
CA ARG A 20 -13.62 14.12 17.45
C ARG A 20 -14.70 13.71 16.46
N ILE A 21 -15.06 12.43 16.46
CA ILE A 21 -16.06 11.85 15.55
C ILE A 21 -17.46 12.22 16.06
N ALA A 22 -18.22 12.92 15.22
CA ALA A 22 -19.61 13.27 15.48
C ALA A 22 -20.58 12.21 14.94
N HIS A 23 -20.35 11.73 13.70
CA HIS A 23 -21.24 10.77 13.06
C HIS A 23 -20.43 9.73 12.27
N VAL A 24 -20.99 8.52 12.20
CA VAL A 24 -20.58 7.46 11.27
C VAL A 24 -21.76 7.18 10.37
N ILE A 25 -21.58 7.33 9.07
CA ILE A 25 -22.62 7.13 8.07
C ILE A 25 -22.31 5.85 7.29
N GLU A 26 -23.24 4.93 7.31
CA GLU A 26 -23.15 3.65 6.64
C GLU A 26 -23.08 3.80 5.11
N SER A 27 -22.74 2.71 4.44
CA SER A 27 -22.68 2.66 2.98
C SER A 27 -24.00 3.06 2.32
N ASN A 28 -23.93 3.97 1.36
CA ASN A 28 -25.04 4.23 0.42
C ASN A 28 -24.89 3.44 -0.88
N SER A 29 -23.80 2.71 -1.05
CA SER A 29 -23.50 1.88 -2.23
C SER A 29 -22.73 0.63 -1.79
N PRO A 30 -23.42 -0.38 -1.19
CA PRO A 30 -22.78 -1.61 -0.73
C PRO A 30 -21.96 -2.25 -1.86
N HIS A 31 -20.74 -2.70 -1.54
CA HIS A 31 -19.86 -3.35 -2.48
C HIS A 31 -19.49 -4.75 -1.99
N ARG A 32 -19.73 -5.79 -2.80
CA ARG A 32 -19.57 -7.20 -2.44
C ARG A 32 -18.20 -7.55 -1.85
N PHE A 33 -17.14 -6.88 -2.28
CA PHE A 33 -15.76 -7.12 -1.84
C PHE A 33 -15.24 -6.02 -0.92
N THR A 34 -16.12 -5.38 -0.17
CA THR A 34 -15.74 -4.57 0.99
C THR A 34 -15.77 -5.45 2.23
N PHE A 35 -14.63 -5.62 2.88
CA PHE A 35 -14.48 -6.47 4.05
C PHE A 35 -14.54 -5.62 5.33
N TYR A 36 -15.42 -6.00 6.23
CA TYR A 36 -15.59 -5.39 7.55
C TYR A 36 -15.30 -6.42 8.64
N ASN A 37 -14.99 -5.98 9.86
CA ASN A 37 -14.98 -6.85 11.03
C ASN A 37 -16.29 -6.70 11.80
N GLY A 38 -17.15 -7.69 11.71
CA GLY A 38 -18.51 -7.64 12.23
C GLY A 38 -19.44 -6.79 11.36
N ASP A 39 -20.53 -6.32 11.94
CA ASP A 39 -21.53 -5.51 11.27
C ASP A 39 -21.06 -4.05 11.18
N PRO A 40 -20.94 -3.44 9.97
CA PRO A 40 -20.60 -2.03 9.84
C PRO A 40 -21.64 -1.08 10.44
N ALA A 41 -22.89 -1.49 10.63
CA ALA A 41 -23.90 -0.72 11.35
C ALA A 41 -23.50 -0.44 12.82
N GLU A 42 -22.73 -1.34 13.44
CA GLU A 42 -22.21 -1.20 14.78
C GLU A 42 -20.98 -0.26 14.89
N TYR A 43 -20.45 0.21 13.76
CA TYR A 43 -19.28 1.11 13.77
C TYR A 43 -19.60 2.46 14.42
N SER A 44 -20.85 2.92 14.32
CA SER A 44 -21.32 4.11 15.04
C SER A 44 -21.11 3.98 16.55
N ASN A 45 -21.48 2.84 17.13
CA ASN A 45 -21.33 2.58 18.57
C ASN A 45 -19.85 2.53 19.03
N ARG A 46 -18.93 2.16 18.14
CA ARG A 46 -17.50 2.06 18.44
C ARG A 46 -16.77 3.38 18.29
N LEU A 47 -17.13 4.16 17.28
CA LEU A 47 -16.34 5.28 16.79
C LEU A 47 -16.90 6.66 17.20
N VAL A 48 -18.22 6.85 17.32
CA VAL A 48 -18.80 8.15 17.68
C VAL A 48 -18.30 8.59 19.06
N GLY A 49 -17.93 9.86 19.16
CA GLY A 49 -17.36 10.46 20.36
C GLY A 49 -15.90 10.15 20.62
N ARG A 50 -15.23 9.34 19.77
CA ARG A 50 -13.79 9.10 19.86
C ARG A 50 -13.00 10.26 19.29
N THR A 51 -11.85 10.53 19.92
CA THR A 51 -10.91 11.56 19.47
C THR A 51 -9.71 10.90 18.81
N VAL A 52 -9.34 11.36 17.63
CA VAL A 52 -8.16 10.85 16.90
C VAL A 52 -6.89 11.28 17.63
N LEU A 53 -6.03 10.32 17.93
CA LEU A 53 -4.70 10.52 18.55
C LEU A 53 -3.60 10.62 17.49
N GLY A 54 -3.75 9.95 16.36
CA GLY A 54 -2.81 9.94 15.25
C GLY A 54 -3.17 8.89 14.22
N ALA A 55 -2.32 8.77 13.20
CA ALA A 55 -2.44 7.72 12.20
C ALA A 55 -1.07 7.28 11.70
N GLN A 56 -0.96 6.04 11.23
CA GLN A 56 0.29 5.48 10.71
C GLN A 56 0.03 4.47 9.60
N GLY A 57 0.95 4.40 8.62
CA GLY A 57 0.98 3.36 7.61
C GLY A 57 1.72 2.11 8.10
N TYR A 58 1.14 0.93 7.87
CA TYR A 58 1.74 -0.37 8.13
C TYR A 58 1.58 -1.28 6.92
N GLY A 59 2.66 -1.53 6.19
CA GLY A 59 2.58 -2.29 4.93
C GLY A 59 1.62 -1.63 3.94
N ALA A 60 0.49 -2.25 3.64
CA ALA A 60 -0.57 -1.67 2.80
C ALA A 60 -1.77 -1.15 3.60
N PHE A 61 -1.65 -1.05 4.94
CA PHE A 61 -2.71 -0.55 5.81
C PHE A 61 -2.41 0.88 6.26
N VAL A 62 -3.48 1.62 6.52
CA VAL A 62 -3.45 2.87 7.29
C VAL A 62 -4.28 2.65 8.55
N ASP A 63 -3.66 2.83 9.70
CA ASP A 63 -4.29 2.69 11.01
C ASP A 63 -4.50 4.08 11.62
N ILE A 64 -5.73 4.43 11.91
CA ILE A 64 -6.13 5.65 12.62
C ILE A 64 -6.41 5.25 14.07
N LEU A 65 -5.50 5.64 14.97
CA LEU A 65 -5.61 5.41 16.40
C LEU A 65 -6.43 6.51 17.06
N MET A 66 -7.35 6.12 17.89
CA MET A 66 -8.22 6.99 18.69
C MET A 66 -8.07 6.68 20.18
N ASP A 67 -8.68 7.53 21.00
CA ASP A 67 -8.75 7.29 22.43
C ASP A 67 -9.43 5.95 22.79
N ALA A 68 -9.23 5.53 24.03
CA ALA A 68 -9.72 4.25 24.57
C ALA A 68 -9.29 3.03 23.72
N ASP A 69 -8.10 3.09 23.13
CA ASP A 69 -7.50 2.02 22.33
C ASP A 69 -8.40 1.56 21.16
N THR A 70 -9.03 2.55 20.51
CA THR A 70 -9.94 2.34 19.40
C THR A 70 -9.23 2.62 18.08
N HIS A 71 -9.44 1.77 17.09
CA HIS A 71 -8.77 1.83 15.80
C HIS A 71 -9.78 1.83 14.66
N LEU A 72 -9.48 2.61 13.62
CA LEU A 72 -10.08 2.49 12.29
C LEU A 72 -8.96 2.14 11.31
N LEU A 73 -8.95 0.90 10.87
CA LEU A 73 -7.90 0.32 10.01
C LEU A 73 -8.39 0.18 8.59
N ILE A 74 -7.69 0.80 7.67
CA ILE A 74 -8.00 0.83 6.24
C ILE A 74 -7.00 -0.04 5.50
N GLY A 75 -7.48 -1.07 4.82
CA GLY A 75 -6.64 -1.97 4.03
C GLY A 75 -6.54 -1.57 2.57
N ASP A 76 -5.63 -2.26 1.89
CA ASP A 76 -5.38 -2.07 0.46
C ASP A 76 -6.66 -2.19 -0.38
N GLY A 77 -6.74 -1.40 -1.44
CA GLY A 77 -7.91 -1.32 -2.33
C GLY A 77 -9.05 -0.42 -1.84
N THR A 78 -8.98 0.08 -0.59
CA THR A 78 -9.90 1.09 -0.09
C THR A 78 -9.30 2.49 -0.29
N ASN A 79 -10.03 3.36 -0.98
CA ASN A 79 -9.68 4.76 -1.10
C ASN A 79 -10.24 5.53 0.09
N MET A 80 -9.36 6.13 0.90
CA MET A 80 -9.70 7.06 1.97
C MET A 80 -9.44 8.48 1.50
N ARG A 81 -10.42 9.39 1.61
CA ARG A 81 -10.29 10.79 1.21
C ARG A 81 -10.89 11.71 2.26
N TYR A 82 -10.17 12.79 2.52
CA TYR A 82 -10.58 13.85 3.46
C TYR A 82 -11.23 15.02 2.72
N TYR A 83 -12.31 15.54 3.28
CA TYR A 83 -13.09 16.63 2.72
C TYR A 83 -13.45 17.65 3.81
N THR A 84 -13.48 18.93 3.42
CA THR A 84 -13.94 20.05 4.24
C THR A 84 -15.28 20.62 3.79
N SER A 85 -15.86 20.10 2.70
CA SER A 85 -17.12 20.55 2.13
C SER A 85 -17.87 19.36 1.53
N ALA A 86 -19.17 19.28 1.85
CA ALA A 86 -20.06 18.23 1.35
C ALA A 86 -20.25 18.26 -0.17
N GLU A 87 -20.06 19.39 -0.83
CA GLU A 87 -20.16 19.53 -2.29
C GLU A 87 -19.16 18.67 -3.05
N LYS A 88 -18.02 18.35 -2.41
CA LYS A 88 -16.96 17.52 -2.98
C LYS A 88 -17.08 16.04 -2.58
N ALA A 89 -18.09 15.68 -1.80
CA ALA A 89 -18.29 14.30 -1.37
C ALA A 89 -18.52 13.34 -2.54
N PRO A 90 -17.98 12.10 -2.50
CA PRO A 90 -18.30 11.10 -3.50
C PRO A 90 -19.79 10.74 -3.42
N LYS A 91 -20.44 10.60 -4.58
CA LYS A 91 -21.87 10.20 -4.67
C LYS A 91 -22.10 8.78 -4.14
N LYS A 92 -21.09 7.92 -4.19
CA LYS A 92 -21.11 6.53 -3.73
C LYS A 92 -19.95 6.29 -2.77
N TYR A 93 -20.24 5.72 -1.62
CA TYR A 93 -19.24 5.39 -0.59
C TYR A 93 -19.64 4.13 0.19
N GLN A 94 -18.67 3.50 0.81
CA GLN A 94 -18.85 2.32 1.65
C GLN A 94 -18.88 2.66 3.15
N LEU A 95 -18.29 3.79 3.52
CA LEU A 95 -18.36 4.36 4.88
C LEU A 95 -18.05 5.86 4.81
N MET A 96 -18.60 6.64 5.74
CA MET A 96 -18.19 8.04 5.93
C MET A 96 -18.07 8.32 7.44
N ILE A 97 -17.00 9.00 7.82
CA ILE A 97 -16.75 9.45 9.20
C ILE A 97 -16.81 10.97 9.20
N VAL A 98 -17.75 11.54 9.92
CA VAL A 98 -17.95 12.99 10.06
C VAL A 98 -17.41 13.45 11.41
N PHE A 99 -16.58 14.49 11.41
CA PHE A 99 -16.04 15.10 12.62
C PHE A 99 -16.89 16.27 13.12
N GLU A 100 -16.69 16.70 14.38
CA GLU A 100 -17.46 17.80 15.00
C GLU A 100 -17.29 19.14 14.28
N ASP A 101 -16.27 19.33 13.47
CA ASP A 101 -16.03 20.53 12.66
C ASP A 101 -16.62 20.43 11.23
N ASP A 102 -17.52 19.48 11.00
CA ASP A 102 -18.16 19.17 9.71
C ASP A 102 -17.23 18.66 8.62
N SER A 103 -15.93 18.55 8.87
CA SER A 103 -15.03 17.83 7.96
C SER A 103 -15.29 16.32 8.04
N PHE A 104 -14.89 15.58 6.99
CA PHE A 104 -15.18 14.14 6.97
C PHE A 104 -14.17 13.35 6.16
N LEU A 105 -14.11 12.05 6.46
CA LEU A 105 -13.48 11.02 5.64
C LEU A 105 -14.54 10.25 4.88
N ALA A 106 -14.34 10.03 3.59
CA ALA A 106 -15.13 9.12 2.79
C ALA A 106 -14.27 7.95 2.31
N PHE A 107 -14.84 6.75 2.38
CA PHE A 107 -14.19 5.49 1.99
C PHE A 107 -14.91 4.88 0.80
N THR A 108 -14.16 4.63 -0.28
CA THR A 108 -14.69 4.03 -1.50
C THR A 108 -13.88 2.80 -1.90
N VAL A 109 -14.56 1.78 -2.42
CA VAL A 109 -13.96 0.53 -2.88
C VAL A 109 -14.38 0.31 -4.33
N SER A 110 -13.40 0.03 -5.21
CA SER A 110 -13.65 -0.20 -6.64
C SER A 110 -13.60 -1.68 -7.02
N MET A 111 -12.64 -2.43 -6.52
CA MET A 111 -12.48 -3.87 -6.79
C MET A 111 -12.64 -4.69 -5.52
N TYR A 112 -11.83 -4.44 -4.53
CA TYR A 112 -11.88 -5.00 -3.19
C TYR A 112 -11.26 -3.99 -2.23
N GLY A 113 -11.54 -4.12 -0.94
CA GLY A 113 -10.95 -3.28 0.10
C GLY A 113 -11.44 -3.67 1.48
N SER A 114 -10.79 -3.16 2.50
CA SER A 114 -11.18 -3.46 3.87
C SER A 114 -11.23 -2.20 4.74
N ILE A 115 -12.23 -2.18 5.61
CA ILE A 115 -12.48 -1.11 6.57
C ILE A 115 -12.83 -1.79 7.90
N TYR A 116 -11.92 -1.76 8.87
CA TYR A 116 -12.07 -2.44 10.15
C TYR A 116 -12.11 -1.43 11.28
N ALA A 117 -13.13 -1.52 12.15
CA ALA A 117 -13.20 -0.75 13.39
C ALA A 117 -13.15 -1.70 14.59
N PHE A 118 -12.13 -1.56 15.46
CA PHE A 118 -11.93 -2.45 16.59
C PHE A 118 -11.38 -1.71 17.80
N LYS A 119 -11.37 -2.38 18.95
CA LYS A 119 -10.76 -1.90 20.17
C LYS A 119 -9.74 -2.93 20.66
N GLY A 120 -8.55 -2.47 21.02
CA GLY A 120 -7.48 -3.36 21.46
C GLY A 120 -6.91 -4.20 20.32
N GLU A 121 -6.64 -5.47 20.58
CA GLU A 121 -6.03 -6.37 19.61
C GLU A 121 -6.98 -6.76 18.47
N PHE A 122 -6.43 -6.85 17.26
CA PHE A 122 -7.15 -7.30 16.07
C PHE A 122 -6.38 -8.41 15.35
N TYR A 123 -6.96 -9.60 15.35
CA TYR A 123 -6.35 -10.80 14.76
C TYR A 123 -6.63 -10.92 13.26
N ASN A 124 -5.91 -10.14 12.48
CA ASN A 124 -5.86 -10.26 11.03
C ASN A 124 -4.43 -10.61 10.61
N PRO A 125 -4.18 -11.78 9.96
CA PRO A 125 -2.83 -12.23 9.64
C PRO A 125 -2.01 -11.23 8.80
N TYR A 126 -2.67 -10.51 7.89
CA TYR A 126 -2.01 -9.51 7.03
C TYR A 126 -1.62 -8.27 7.83
N TYR A 127 -2.52 -7.78 8.69
CA TYR A 127 -2.24 -6.65 9.56
C TYR A 127 -1.18 -7.01 10.60
N GLN A 128 -1.31 -8.17 11.26
CA GLN A 128 -0.31 -8.66 12.20
C GLN A 128 1.06 -8.82 11.52
N GLY A 129 1.11 -9.35 10.31
CA GLY A 129 2.33 -9.39 9.52
C GLY A 129 2.91 -8.01 9.26
N SER A 130 2.07 -7.01 8.97
CA SER A 130 2.50 -5.64 8.67
C SER A 130 3.05 -4.89 9.88
N ILE A 131 2.57 -5.17 11.10
CA ILE A 131 3.08 -4.52 12.32
C ILE A 131 4.31 -5.23 12.92
N HIS A 132 4.50 -6.52 12.65
CA HIS A 132 5.58 -7.31 13.27
C HIS A 132 6.79 -7.55 12.37
N LYS A 133 6.63 -7.54 11.04
CA LYS A 133 7.75 -7.66 10.11
C LYS A 133 8.36 -6.29 9.82
N LEU A 134 9.65 -6.28 9.55
CA LEU A 134 10.34 -5.05 9.21
C LEU A 134 9.88 -4.50 7.84
N CYS A 135 9.56 -3.22 7.81
CA CYS A 135 9.28 -2.47 6.59
C CYS A 135 10.59 -2.03 5.93
N PRO A 136 10.74 -2.05 4.61
CA PRO A 136 11.95 -1.54 3.93
C PRO A 136 12.30 -0.08 4.23
N LEU A 137 11.34 0.73 4.68
CA LEU A 137 11.57 2.11 5.12
C LEU A 137 12.20 2.19 6.53
N ASP A 138 12.24 1.08 7.27
CA ASP A 138 12.89 1.01 8.60
C ASP A 138 14.39 0.76 8.43
N GLU A 139 15.22 1.43 9.22
CA GLU A 139 16.68 1.24 9.20
C GLU A 139 17.09 -0.19 9.57
N ARG A 140 16.29 -0.86 10.41
CA ARG A 140 16.50 -2.26 10.81
C ARG A 140 16.26 -3.26 9.68
N PHE A 141 15.59 -2.85 8.58
CA PHE A 141 15.52 -3.64 7.36
C PHE A 141 16.85 -3.54 6.63
N ASP A 142 17.82 -4.29 7.12
CA ASP A 142 19.17 -4.35 6.57
C ASP A 142 19.35 -5.52 5.59
N LYS A 143 20.55 -5.59 4.99
CA LYS A 143 20.90 -6.66 4.05
C LYS A 143 20.83 -8.05 4.70
N ALA A 144 21.20 -8.17 5.97
CA ALA A 144 21.16 -9.46 6.69
C ALA A 144 19.71 -9.94 6.83
N TYR A 145 18.78 -9.04 7.18
CA TYR A 145 17.35 -9.35 7.21
C TYR A 145 16.82 -9.75 5.84
N PHE A 146 17.15 -8.99 4.79
CA PHE A 146 16.73 -9.32 3.42
C PHE A 146 17.24 -10.70 2.95
N ILE A 147 18.51 -11.00 3.21
CA ILE A 147 19.08 -12.34 2.95
C ILE A 147 18.36 -13.42 3.74
N SER A 148 17.95 -13.15 4.98
CA SER A 148 17.18 -14.12 5.78
C SER A 148 15.84 -14.48 5.13
N LEU A 149 15.17 -13.53 4.47
CA LEU A 149 13.94 -13.80 3.71
C LEU A 149 14.20 -14.79 2.56
N ILE A 150 15.34 -14.65 1.89
CA ILE A 150 15.76 -15.55 0.81
C ILE A 150 16.11 -16.94 1.35
N ARG A 151 16.87 -17.03 2.44
CA ARG A 151 17.30 -18.29 3.05
C ARG A 151 16.13 -19.10 3.61
N ASN A 152 15.06 -18.44 4.01
CA ASN A 152 13.85 -19.10 4.55
C ASN A 152 12.88 -19.60 3.45
N LEU A 153 13.24 -19.48 2.17
CA LEU A 153 12.42 -19.99 1.07
C LEU A 153 12.40 -21.53 1.08
N LYS A 154 11.20 -22.09 1.06
CA LYS A 154 11.00 -23.56 0.99
C LYS A 154 11.17 -24.13 -0.41
N LYS A 155 11.14 -23.27 -1.43
CA LYS A 155 11.27 -23.64 -2.85
C LYS A 155 11.89 -22.46 -3.59
N ASP A 156 12.50 -22.74 -4.73
CA ASP A 156 13.00 -21.69 -5.61
C ASP A 156 11.84 -20.94 -6.28
N ILE A 157 11.81 -19.65 -6.12
CA ILE A 157 10.76 -18.75 -6.62
C ILE A 157 11.36 -17.64 -7.51
N SER A 158 10.51 -16.92 -8.23
CA SER A 158 10.95 -15.78 -9.02
C SER A 158 11.18 -14.53 -8.18
N ALA A 159 11.93 -13.56 -8.71
CA ALA A 159 12.18 -12.28 -8.08
C ALA A 159 10.85 -11.54 -7.74
N LYS A 160 9.88 -11.52 -8.66
CA LYS A 160 8.54 -11.00 -8.35
C LYS A 160 7.88 -11.75 -7.19
N ALA A 161 7.98 -13.07 -7.16
CA ALA A 161 7.36 -13.86 -6.09
C ALA A 161 8.00 -13.56 -4.72
N LEU A 162 9.31 -13.37 -4.66
CA LEU A 162 10.01 -12.95 -3.43
C LEU A 162 9.44 -11.63 -2.90
N LEU A 163 9.33 -10.63 -3.76
CA LEU A 163 8.96 -9.28 -3.37
C LEU A 163 7.45 -9.14 -3.08
N ALA A 164 6.59 -9.62 -3.98
CA ALA A 164 5.19 -9.23 -4.02
C ALA A 164 4.18 -10.36 -3.73
N THR A 165 4.63 -11.49 -3.17
CA THR A 165 3.70 -12.59 -2.80
C THR A 165 3.91 -13.04 -1.36
N GLU A 166 2.87 -13.70 -0.80
CA GLU A 166 2.86 -14.31 0.54
C GLU A 166 3.22 -13.33 1.67
N GLN A 167 3.10 -12.01 1.44
CA GLN A 167 3.40 -10.97 2.43
C GLN A 167 4.77 -11.17 3.12
N ARG A 168 5.78 -11.58 2.36
CA ARG A 168 7.16 -11.66 2.87
C ARG A 168 7.68 -10.29 3.24
N ILE A 169 7.38 -9.31 2.39
CA ILE A 169 7.54 -7.88 2.64
C ILE A 169 6.15 -7.26 2.60
N PRO A 170 5.48 -7.08 3.76
CA PRO A 170 4.10 -6.59 3.80
C PRO A 170 3.95 -5.24 3.13
N GLY A 171 2.95 -5.14 2.26
CA GLY A 171 2.66 -3.91 1.52
C GLY A 171 3.54 -3.64 0.30
N LEU A 172 4.54 -4.50 0.00
CA LEU A 172 5.24 -4.48 -1.27
C LEU A 172 4.38 -5.22 -2.29
N GLY A 173 3.62 -4.48 -3.07
CA GLY A 173 2.68 -5.03 -4.02
C GLY A 173 3.19 -5.00 -5.47
N ASN A 174 2.27 -5.33 -6.37
CA ASN A 174 2.59 -5.46 -7.80
C ASN A 174 3.01 -4.13 -8.45
N GLY A 175 2.48 -3.01 -7.99
CA GLY A 175 2.77 -1.70 -8.57
C GLY A 175 4.22 -1.25 -8.30
N VAL A 176 4.63 -1.25 -7.03
CA VAL A 176 6.01 -0.84 -6.65
C VAL A 176 7.06 -1.85 -7.12
N CYS A 177 6.70 -3.14 -7.20
CA CYS A 177 7.58 -4.20 -7.64
C CYS A 177 8.13 -4.00 -9.06
N GLN A 178 7.37 -3.37 -9.95
CA GLN A 178 7.77 -3.14 -11.35
C GLN A 178 9.04 -2.28 -11.41
N ASP A 179 9.00 -1.11 -10.79
CA ASP A 179 10.11 -0.16 -10.83
C ASP A 179 11.32 -0.64 -10.03
N ILE A 180 11.10 -1.34 -8.90
CA ILE A 180 12.17 -1.99 -8.13
C ILE A 180 12.96 -2.97 -9.01
N LEU A 181 12.27 -3.87 -9.69
CA LEU A 181 12.92 -4.87 -10.56
C LEU A 181 13.55 -4.25 -11.81
N PHE A 182 12.95 -3.19 -12.35
CA PHE A 182 13.56 -2.43 -13.45
C PHE A 182 14.86 -1.76 -13.03
N ASN A 183 14.88 -1.10 -11.90
CA ASN A 183 16.06 -0.43 -11.34
C ASN A 183 17.15 -1.44 -10.98
N ALA A 184 16.78 -2.62 -10.46
CA ALA A 184 17.70 -3.71 -10.17
C ALA A 184 18.22 -4.45 -11.43
N ARG A 185 17.66 -4.19 -12.63
CA ARG A 185 17.98 -4.92 -13.87
C ARG A 185 17.66 -6.42 -13.81
N ILE A 186 16.68 -6.79 -12.99
CA ILE A 186 16.29 -8.19 -12.77
C ILE A 186 14.93 -8.45 -13.42
N SER A 187 14.86 -9.50 -14.26
CA SER A 187 13.58 -9.95 -14.82
C SER A 187 12.64 -10.38 -13.68
N PRO A 188 11.34 -9.99 -13.73
CA PRO A 188 10.36 -10.43 -12.73
C PRO A 188 10.22 -11.96 -12.64
N LYS A 189 10.57 -12.69 -13.69
CA LYS A 189 10.50 -14.16 -13.75
C LYS A 189 11.80 -14.84 -13.34
N ARG A 190 12.93 -14.12 -13.27
CA ARG A 190 14.23 -14.69 -12.92
C ARG A 190 14.18 -15.39 -11.57
N LYS A 191 14.70 -16.61 -11.50
CA LYS A 191 14.72 -17.42 -10.29
C LYS A 191 15.74 -16.90 -9.29
N ILE A 192 15.38 -16.91 -8.01
CA ILE A 192 16.27 -16.44 -6.93
C ILE A 192 17.56 -17.24 -6.87
N SER A 193 17.51 -18.54 -7.13
CA SER A 193 18.69 -19.42 -7.16
C SER A 193 19.71 -19.06 -8.25
N THR A 194 19.32 -18.27 -9.25
CA THR A 194 20.19 -17.84 -10.36
C THR A 194 20.79 -16.44 -10.16
N LEU A 195 20.42 -15.76 -9.06
CA LEU A 195 20.96 -14.44 -8.75
C LEU A 195 22.35 -14.56 -8.17
N SER A 196 23.30 -13.75 -8.68
CA SER A 196 24.62 -13.58 -8.09
C SER A 196 24.52 -12.77 -6.77
N GLU A 197 25.61 -12.70 -6.00
CA GLU A 197 25.68 -11.84 -4.82
C GLU A 197 25.48 -10.37 -5.20
N GLU A 198 26.04 -9.91 -6.32
CA GLU A 198 25.85 -8.56 -6.83
C GLU A 198 24.39 -8.30 -7.23
N ASP A 199 23.69 -9.28 -7.82
CA ASP A 199 22.27 -9.16 -8.13
C ASP A 199 21.43 -9.01 -6.86
N ILE A 200 21.74 -9.79 -5.81
CA ILE A 200 21.07 -9.72 -4.50
C ILE A 200 21.32 -8.36 -3.84
N ASP A 201 22.54 -7.86 -3.90
CA ASP A 201 22.90 -6.53 -3.39
C ASP A 201 22.18 -5.42 -4.13
N SER A 202 22.16 -5.50 -5.45
CA SER A 202 21.40 -4.56 -6.28
C SER A 202 19.92 -4.60 -5.94
N LEU A 203 19.33 -5.78 -5.78
CA LEU A 203 17.91 -5.94 -5.44
C LEU A 203 17.59 -5.35 -4.06
N PHE A 204 18.41 -5.64 -3.04
CA PHE A 204 18.25 -5.07 -1.71
C PHE A 204 18.31 -3.53 -1.75
N ASN A 205 19.34 -2.97 -2.39
CA ASN A 205 19.51 -1.52 -2.47
C ASN A 205 18.36 -0.85 -3.23
N THR A 206 17.87 -1.45 -4.31
CA THR A 206 16.77 -0.89 -5.10
C THR A 206 15.43 -1.04 -4.38
N VAL A 207 15.22 -2.08 -3.58
CA VAL A 207 14.02 -2.18 -2.71
C VAL A 207 13.96 -0.98 -1.77
N LYS A 208 15.06 -0.66 -1.07
CA LYS A 208 15.11 0.49 -0.17
C LYS A 208 14.97 1.81 -0.90
N SER A 209 15.89 2.09 -1.83
CA SER A 209 15.97 3.40 -2.48
C SER A 209 14.72 3.74 -3.29
N THR A 210 14.12 2.77 -4.00
CA THR A 210 12.91 3.03 -4.78
C THR A 210 11.71 3.31 -3.88
N LEU A 211 11.53 2.55 -2.80
CA LEU A 211 10.43 2.80 -1.86
C LEU A 211 10.61 4.10 -1.07
N GLU A 212 11.85 4.44 -0.69
CA GLU A 212 12.18 5.73 -0.07
C GLU A 212 11.86 6.90 -1.01
N GLU A 213 12.28 6.81 -2.28
CA GLU A 213 11.99 7.85 -3.28
C GLU A 213 10.48 8.00 -3.53
N MET A 214 9.77 6.88 -3.72
CA MET A 214 8.31 6.89 -3.87
C MET A 214 7.62 7.55 -2.68
N THR A 215 8.05 7.24 -1.47
CA THR A 215 7.47 7.78 -0.23
C THR A 215 7.80 9.27 -0.07
N CYS A 216 9.07 9.68 -0.28
CA CYS A 216 9.47 11.08 -0.21
C CYS A 216 8.75 11.96 -1.23
N ARG A 217 8.36 11.41 -2.37
CA ARG A 217 7.58 12.10 -3.40
C ARG A 217 6.06 12.04 -3.17
N GLY A 218 5.62 11.54 -2.03
CA GLY A 218 4.19 11.48 -1.68
C GLY A 218 3.41 10.40 -2.41
N GLY A 219 4.07 9.30 -2.80
CA GLY A 219 3.48 8.19 -3.53
C GLY A 219 3.68 8.27 -5.04
N ARG A 220 3.13 7.27 -5.74
CA ARG A 220 3.23 7.13 -7.20
C ARG A 220 2.20 8.01 -7.92
N ASP A 221 2.51 8.40 -9.16
CA ASP A 221 1.62 9.16 -10.06
C ASP A 221 0.39 8.37 -10.54
N THR A 222 0.29 7.10 -10.17
CA THR A 222 -0.86 6.22 -10.43
C THR A 222 -1.85 6.16 -9.29
N GLU A 223 -1.50 6.69 -8.13
CA GLU A 223 -2.26 6.60 -6.88
C GLU A 223 -2.54 8.01 -6.32
N LYS A 224 -3.63 8.11 -5.58
CA LYS A 224 -4.04 9.38 -4.97
C LYS A 224 -3.82 9.35 -3.46
N ASP A 225 -3.39 10.47 -2.92
CA ASP A 225 -3.20 10.72 -1.50
C ASP A 225 -4.52 11.00 -0.75
N LEU A 226 -4.44 11.36 0.54
CA LEU A 226 -5.60 11.68 1.38
C LEU A 226 -6.47 12.82 0.83
N TYR A 227 -5.89 13.76 0.11
CA TYR A 227 -6.58 14.93 -0.44
C TYR A 227 -7.02 14.73 -1.90
N GLY A 228 -6.74 13.56 -2.48
CA GLY A 228 -7.07 13.23 -3.87
C GLY A 228 -6.06 13.71 -4.89
N ALA A 229 -4.91 14.21 -4.47
CA ALA A 229 -3.81 14.54 -5.36
C ALA A 229 -3.03 13.28 -5.73
N LEU A 230 -2.53 13.22 -6.98
CA LEU A 230 -1.62 12.15 -7.40
C LEU A 230 -0.26 12.33 -6.73
N GLY A 231 0.40 11.20 -6.44
CA GLY A 231 1.79 11.22 -6.01
C GLY A 231 2.72 11.82 -7.07
N ASN A 232 3.87 12.31 -6.64
CA ASN A 232 4.86 12.96 -7.52
C ASN A 232 5.98 12.01 -8.00
N TYR A 233 5.96 10.75 -7.57
CA TYR A 233 6.86 9.76 -8.14
C TYR A 233 6.33 9.28 -9.48
N ARG A 234 7.06 9.58 -10.55
CA ARG A 234 6.71 9.17 -11.90
C ARG A 234 7.08 7.72 -12.11
N THR A 235 6.08 6.85 -12.25
CA THR A 235 6.29 5.42 -12.46
C THR A 235 7.00 5.14 -13.78
N ILE A 236 8.04 4.30 -13.74
CA ILE A 236 8.79 3.88 -14.92
C ILE A 236 7.99 2.84 -15.69
N LEU A 237 7.51 1.81 -14.99
CA LEU A 237 6.77 0.70 -15.57
C LEU A 237 5.39 0.56 -14.94
N SER A 238 4.36 0.91 -15.68
CA SER A 238 2.96 0.84 -15.25
C SER A 238 2.01 0.60 -16.43
N LYS A 239 0.74 0.45 -16.13
CA LYS A 239 -0.32 0.42 -17.16
C LYS A 239 -0.36 1.69 -18.03
N ASN A 240 0.18 2.80 -17.53
CA ASN A 240 0.16 4.08 -18.23
C ASN A 240 1.40 4.30 -19.10
N THR A 241 2.53 3.63 -18.77
CA THR A 241 3.84 3.89 -19.39
C THR A 241 4.36 2.73 -20.25
N TYR A 242 3.80 1.52 -20.17
CA TYR A 242 4.33 0.34 -20.89
C TYR A 242 4.20 0.44 -22.43
N HIS A 243 3.47 1.41 -22.95
CA HIS A 243 3.38 1.69 -24.38
C HIS A 243 4.58 2.48 -24.91
N ASP A 244 5.30 3.17 -24.00
CA ASP A 244 6.48 3.93 -24.31
C ASP A 244 7.70 2.98 -24.45
N PRO A 245 8.73 3.37 -25.23
CA PRO A 245 9.96 2.61 -25.28
C PRO A 245 10.69 2.65 -23.94
N CYS A 246 11.50 1.64 -23.68
CA CYS A 246 12.36 1.59 -22.49
C CYS A 246 13.19 2.88 -22.36
N PRO A 247 13.11 3.60 -21.23
CA PRO A 247 13.82 4.87 -21.08
C PRO A 247 15.34 4.74 -21.05
N VAL A 248 15.86 3.50 -20.97
CA VAL A 248 17.29 3.22 -20.93
C VAL A 248 17.85 2.77 -22.27
N CYS A 249 17.16 1.85 -22.96
CA CYS A 249 17.71 1.22 -24.19
C CYS A 249 16.82 1.39 -25.41
N GLY A 250 15.63 2.00 -25.29
CA GLY A 250 14.69 2.19 -26.38
C GLY A 250 13.91 0.93 -26.80
N GLU A 251 14.17 -0.23 -26.18
CA GLU A 251 13.48 -1.48 -26.51
C GLU A 251 12.01 -1.43 -26.08
N ARG A 252 11.16 -2.20 -26.78
CA ARG A 252 9.74 -2.30 -26.45
C ARG A 252 9.55 -2.97 -25.09
N ILE A 253 8.74 -2.34 -24.20
CA ILE A 253 8.34 -2.94 -22.94
C ILE A 253 7.37 -4.09 -23.18
N GLN A 254 7.64 -5.22 -22.55
CA GLN A 254 6.76 -6.38 -22.55
C GLN A 254 5.73 -6.30 -21.42
N LYS A 255 4.51 -6.75 -21.72
CA LYS A 255 3.42 -6.89 -20.74
C LYS A 255 2.93 -8.32 -20.74
N GLU A 256 2.88 -8.95 -19.58
CA GLU A 256 2.39 -10.31 -19.42
C GLU A 256 1.54 -10.45 -18.14
N ALA A 257 0.63 -11.42 -18.13
CA ALA A 257 -0.04 -11.87 -16.90
C ALA A 257 0.90 -12.83 -16.15
N TYR A 258 1.21 -12.52 -14.90
CA TYR A 258 2.09 -13.35 -14.08
C TYR A 258 1.79 -13.22 -12.59
N LEU A 259 1.56 -14.35 -11.90
CA LEU A 259 1.29 -14.42 -10.46
C LEU A 259 0.16 -13.46 -10.00
N GLY A 260 -1.00 -13.56 -10.64
CA GLY A 260 -2.20 -12.82 -10.24
C GLY A 260 -2.24 -11.33 -10.61
N GLY A 261 -1.30 -10.86 -11.43
CA GLY A 261 -1.28 -9.47 -11.90
C GLY A 261 -0.52 -9.33 -13.21
N SER A 262 -0.52 -8.12 -13.79
CA SER A 262 0.34 -7.82 -14.92
C SER A 262 1.77 -7.53 -14.47
N ILE A 263 2.76 -7.99 -15.24
CA ILE A 263 4.14 -7.54 -15.17
C ILE A 263 4.46 -6.72 -16.41
N TYR A 264 5.28 -5.71 -16.22
CA TYR A 264 5.85 -4.89 -17.27
C TYR A 264 7.37 -4.94 -17.11
N TYR A 265 8.09 -5.23 -18.19
CA TYR A 265 9.56 -5.32 -18.12
C TYR A 265 10.20 -5.07 -19.48
N CYS A 266 11.45 -4.62 -19.45
CA CYS A 266 12.28 -4.50 -20.64
C CYS A 266 13.05 -5.80 -20.85
N PRO A 267 12.84 -6.55 -21.96
CA PRO A 267 13.53 -7.83 -22.18
C PRO A 267 15.03 -7.67 -22.41
N HIS A 268 15.49 -6.47 -22.82
CA HIS A 268 16.90 -6.17 -22.99
C HIS A 268 17.59 -5.79 -21.67
N CYS A 269 16.97 -4.91 -20.86
CA CYS A 269 17.58 -4.43 -19.61
C CYS A 269 17.42 -5.42 -18.45
N GLN A 270 16.36 -6.23 -18.44
CA GLN A 270 16.00 -7.16 -17.37
C GLN A 270 16.02 -8.60 -17.90
N ARG A 271 17.22 -9.10 -18.21
CA ARG A 271 17.37 -10.42 -18.83
C ARG A 271 17.04 -11.56 -17.86
N GLU A 272 16.43 -12.62 -18.38
CA GLU A 272 16.40 -13.94 -17.76
C GLU A 272 17.74 -14.61 -18.04
N ARG A 273 18.56 -14.76 -17.03
CA ARG A 273 19.80 -15.56 -17.14
C ARG A 273 19.67 -16.78 -16.25
#